data_480f7966031a30859b13c42a509521b8
#
_entry.id   480f7966031a30859b13c42a509521b8
#
_cell.length_a   1.000
_cell.length_b   1.000
_cell.length_c   1.000
_cell.angle_alpha   90.00
_cell.angle_beta   90.00
_cell.angle_gamma   90.00
#
_symmetry.space_group_name_H-M   'P 1'
#
loop_
_entity.id
_entity.type
_entity.pdbx_description
1 polymer ?
#
loop_
_entity_poly.entity_id
_entity_poly.type
_entity_poly.pdbx_seq_one_letter_code
_entity_poly.pdbx_strand_id
1 'polypeptide(L)'
;MRALRLHGDRDLRVEEIADAPAPGAGEVRIRIAAVALNHIDVWGFRGMAFAKRKMPLVVGAEASGTIESVGAGVTAFVPGDKVVMFGAKTCGTCQFCKAGQDNLCTDVQGIMGFHIDGFASE
;
A
#
# COMPACT_ATOMS: atom_id res chain seq x y z
N MET A 1 15.21 -5.30 3.04
CA MET A 1 14.27 -4.84 4.09
C MET A 1 13.48 -5.99 4.65
N ARG A 2 13.09 -5.93 5.90
CA ARG A 2 12.18 -6.94 6.48
C ARG A 2 10.73 -6.57 6.16
N ALA A 3 9.91 -7.58 5.91
CA ALA A 3 8.49 -7.38 5.66
C ALA A 3 7.65 -8.49 6.29
N LEU A 4 6.42 -8.14 6.65
CA LEU A 4 5.41 -9.09 7.13
C LEU A 4 4.58 -9.54 5.93
N ARG A 5 4.75 -10.80 5.52
CA ARG A 5 4.15 -11.34 4.30
C ARG A 5 3.18 -12.48 4.57
N LEU A 6 2.06 -12.43 3.89
CA LEU A 6 1.05 -13.48 3.88
C LEU A 6 1.31 -14.40 2.68
N HIS A 7 1.54 -15.69 2.96
CA HIS A 7 1.81 -16.72 1.96
C HIS A 7 0.57 -17.53 1.57
N GLY A 8 -0.43 -17.52 2.42
CA GLY A 8 -1.69 -18.23 2.26
C GLY A 8 -2.53 -18.08 3.52
N ASP A 9 -3.65 -18.75 3.59
CA ASP A 9 -4.55 -18.68 4.74
C ASP A 9 -3.83 -19.05 6.03
N ARG A 10 -3.77 -18.09 6.97
CA ARG A 10 -3.13 -18.23 8.29
C ARG A 10 -1.61 -18.47 8.24
N ASP A 11 -0.97 -18.22 7.10
CA ASP A 11 0.48 -18.37 6.94
C ASP A 11 1.13 -17.00 6.78
N LEU A 12 1.42 -16.36 7.91
CA LEU A 12 2.01 -15.02 8.00
C LEU A 12 3.45 -15.13 8.50
N ARG A 13 4.39 -14.54 7.77
CA ARG A 13 5.83 -14.67 8.03
C ARG A 13 6.52 -13.31 8.02
N VAL A 14 7.51 -13.13 8.91
CA VAL A 14 8.48 -12.03 8.81
C VAL A 14 9.66 -12.56 8.01
N GLU A 15 10.00 -11.89 6.92
CA GLU A 15 11.09 -12.34 6.05
C GLU A 15 11.83 -11.17 5.40
N GLU A 16 13.05 -11.43 4.98
CA GLU A 16 13.83 -10.49 4.18
C GLU A 16 13.35 -10.51 2.73
N ILE A 17 13.09 -9.34 2.19
CA ILE A 17 12.73 -9.13 0.79
C ILE A 17 13.61 -8.05 0.17
N ALA A 18 13.59 -7.94 -1.15
CA ALA A 18 14.27 -6.85 -1.83
C ALA A 18 13.73 -5.50 -1.37
N ASP A 19 14.60 -4.50 -1.30
CA ASP A 19 14.19 -3.13 -1.03
C ASP A 19 13.23 -2.62 -2.10
N ALA A 20 12.35 -1.69 -1.71
CA ALA A 20 11.47 -1.03 -2.66
C ALA A 20 12.31 -0.38 -3.77
N PRO A 21 11.92 -0.51 -5.05
CA PRO A 21 12.64 0.12 -6.14
C PRO A 21 12.60 1.65 -6.05
N ALA A 22 13.45 2.32 -6.83
CA ALA A 22 13.33 3.76 -7.01
C ALA A 22 11.93 4.10 -7.57
N PRO A 23 11.32 5.23 -7.14
CA PRO A 23 9.99 5.59 -7.59
C PRO A 23 9.98 5.91 -9.09
N GLY A 24 9.01 5.35 -9.80
CA GLY A 24 8.72 5.68 -11.19
C GLY A 24 8.02 7.03 -11.35
N ALA A 25 7.64 7.37 -12.58
CA ALA A 25 6.90 8.60 -12.85
C ALA A 25 5.56 8.62 -12.10
N GLY A 26 5.28 9.70 -11.38
CA GLY A 26 4.07 9.86 -10.56
C GLY A 26 4.07 9.08 -9.23
N GLU A 27 5.17 8.41 -8.88
CA GLU A 27 5.30 7.64 -7.65
C GLU A 27 6.19 8.33 -6.63
N VAL A 28 6.04 7.95 -5.37
CA VAL A 28 6.91 8.36 -4.27
C VAL A 28 7.41 7.14 -3.52
N ARG A 29 8.63 7.20 -2.99
CA ARG A 29 9.16 6.23 -2.04
C ARG A 29 9.02 6.80 -0.64
N ILE A 30 8.46 5.99 0.26
CA ILE A 30 8.16 6.40 1.62
C ILE A 30 8.94 5.50 2.58
N ARG A 31 9.64 6.12 3.53
CA ARG A 31 10.18 5.43 4.69
C ARG A 31 9.07 5.28 5.72
N ILE A 32 8.66 4.05 5.96
CA ILE A 32 7.57 3.74 6.89
C ILE A 32 8.01 4.04 8.33
N ALA A 33 7.17 4.73 9.08
CA ALA A 33 7.35 5.01 10.51
C ALA A 33 6.42 4.16 11.38
N ALA A 34 5.20 3.90 10.91
CA ALA A 34 4.23 3.06 11.62
C ALA A 34 3.24 2.44 10.63
N VAL A 35 2.80 1.24 10.93
CA VAL A 35 1.76 0.51 10.18
C VAL A 35 0.62 0.18 11.14
N ALA A 36 -0.62 0.40 10.72
CA ALA A 36 -1.79 -0.07 11.44
C ALA A 36 -2.40 -1.27 10.71
N LEU A 37 -2.63 -2.34 11.46
CA LEU A 37 -3.39 -3.49 10.99
C LEU A 37 -4.87 -3.25 11.24
N ASN A 38 -5.67 -3.47 10.23
CA ASN A 38 -7.12 -3.30 10.24
C ASN A 38 -7.84 -4.65 10.14
N HIS A 39 -9.16 -4.66 10.32
CA HIS A 39 -9.93 -5.88 10.15
C HIS A 39 -9.77 -6.53 8.77
N ILE A 40 -9.48 -5.75 7.73
CA ILE A 40 -9.23 -6.30 6.40
C ILE A 40 -7.98 -7.19 6.37
N ASP A 41 -6.94 -6.85 7.13
CA ASP A 41 -5.75 -7.68 7.28
C ASP A 41 -6.10 -9.00 7.98
N VAL A 42 -6.96 -8.95 9.01
CA VAL A 42 -7.45 -10.14 9.71
C VAL A 42 -8.28 -11.04 8.79
N TRP A 43 -9.18 -10.44 8.00
CA TRP A 43 -9.97 -11.19 7.01
C TRP A 43 -9.09 -11.81 5.95
N GLY A 44 -8.11 -11.06 5.46
CA GLY A 44 -7.10 -11.57 4.52
C GLY A 44 -6.33 -12.75 5.09
N PHE A 45 -5.86 -12.64 6.33
CA PHE A 45 -5.17 -13.72 7.04
C PHE A 45 -6.03 -14.99 7.19
N ARG A 46 -7.34 -14.83 7.44
CA ARG A 46 -8.28 -15.93 7.59
C ARG A 46 -8.76 -16.56 6.28
N GLY A 47 -8.33 -16.04 5.15
CA GLY A 47 -8.77 -16.55 3.84
C GLY A 47 -10.14 -16.05 3.38
N MET A 48 -10.71 -15.05 4.03
CA MET A 48 -12.00 -14.43 3.67
C MET A 48 -11.83 -13.43 2.53
N ALA A 49 -11.20 -13.83 1.43
CA ALA A 49 -10.97 -12.97 0.29
C ALA A 49 -12.02 -13.22 -0.79
N PHE A 50 -12.74 -12.19 -1.16
CA PHE A 50 -13.75 -12.21 -2.22
C PHE A 50 -13.14 -12.21 -3.63
N ALA A 51 -11.85 -11.93 -3.74
CA ALA A 51 -11.14 -11.84 -5.00
C ALA A 51 -9.86 -12.67 -4.98
N LYS A 52 -9.41 -13.07 -6.15
CA LYS A 52 -8.11 -13.72 -6.30
C LYS A 52 -7.01 -12.75 -5.88
N ARG A 53 -6.17 -13.18 -4.95
CA ARG A 53 -5.00 -12.45 -4.48
C ARG A 53 -3.73 -13.13 -4.97
N LYS A 54 -2.73 -12.32 -5.33
CA LYS A 54 -1.40 -12.85 -5.69
C LYS A 54 -0.59 -13.00 -4.41
N MET A 55 -0.30 -14.24 -4.03
CA MET A 55 0.55 -14.55 -2.89
C MET A 55 1.99 -14.86 -3.33
N PRO A 56 2.97 -14.65 -2.45
CA PRO A 56 2.86 -13.94 -1.17
C PRO A 56 2.72 -12.43 -1.34
N LEU A 57 2.04 -11.77 -0.41
CA LEU A 57 1.90 -10.31 -0.41
C LEU A 57 2.28 -9.69 0.95
N VAL A 58 2.76 -8.46 0.93
CA VAL A 58 3.01 -7.67 2.15
C VAL A 58 1.66 -7.20 2.69
N VAL A 59 1.41 -7.43 3.99
CA VAL A 59 0.17 -6.99 4.65
C VAL A 59 0.27 -5.53 5.12
N GLY A 60 -0.80 -5.01 5.75
CA GLY A 60 -0.86 -3.66 6.28
C GLY A 60 -1.58 -2.71 5.35
N ALA A 61 -2.85 -2.41 5.68
CA ALA A 61 -3.73 -1.61 4.82
C ALA A 61 -3.47 -0.11 4.91
N GLU A 62 -2.86 0.36 6.00
CA GLU A 62 -2.53 1.77 6.19
C GLU A 62 -1.24 1.98 6.96
N ALA A 63 -0.58 3.09 6.71
CA ALA A 63 0.66 3.43 7.37
C ALA A 63 0.90 4.94 7.39
N SER A 64 1.88 5.35 8.16
CA SER A 64 2.44 6.69 8.12
C SER A 64 3.95 6.62 7.92
N GLY A 65 4.51 7.68 7.36
CA GLY A 65 5.92 7.74 7.09
C GLY A 65 6.39 9.09 6.58
N THR A 66 7.61 9.09 6.06
CA THR A 66 8.25 10.28 5.50
C THR A 66 8.63 10.01 4.05
N ILE A 67 8.36 10.95 3.16
CA ILE A 67 8.80 10.88 1.76
C ILE A 67 10.32 10.82 1.71
N GLU A 68 10.86 9.78 1.14
CA GLU A 68 12.31 9.59 0.96
C GLU A 68 12.78 10.11 -0.39
N SER A 69 12.03 9.83 -1.44
CA SER A 69 12.28 10.30 -2.79
C SER A 69 10.99 10.38 -3.61
N VAL A 70 11.02 11.17 -4.67
CA VAL A 70 9.91 11.38 -5.59
C VAL A 70 10.32 11.05 -7.01
N GLY A 71 9.41 10.47 -7.77
CA GLY A 71 9.59 10.18 -9.18
C GLY A 71 9.26 11.38 -10.07
N ALA A 72 9.53 11.22 -11.36
CA ALA A 72 9.28 12.27 -12.35
C ALA A 72 7.80 12.71 -12.35
N GLY A 73 7.56 14.02 -12.45
CA GLY A 73 6.20 14.60 -12.51
C GLY A 73 5.48 14.74 -11.17
N VAL A 74 6.07 14.28 -10.06
CA VAL A 74 5.52 14.53 -8.72
C VAL A 74 5.86 15.95 -8.30
N THR A 75 4.83 16.76 -8.08
CA THR A 75 4.95 18.18 -7.66
C THR A 75 4.27 18.46 -6.31
N ALA A 76 3.40 17.55 -5.86
CA ALA A 76 2.62 17.72 -4.64
C ALA A 76 3.39 17.35 -3.35
N PHE A 77 4.53 16.67 -3.49
CA PHE A 77 5.33 16.17 -2.37
C PHE A 77 6.81 16.44 -2.61
N VAL A 78 7.53 16.62 -1.51
CA VAL A 78 9.00 16.72 -1.51
C VAL A 78 9.61 15.76 -0.49
N PRO A 79 10.89 15.35 -0.65
CA PRO A 79 11.58 14.55 0.37
C PRO A 79 11.55 15.28 1.73
N GLY A 80 11.21 14.53 2.79
CA GLY A 80 11.04 15.04 4.14
C GLY A 80 9.58 15.28 4.56
N ASP A 81 8.64 15.33 3.65
CA ASP A 81 7.22 15.46 3.98
C ASP A 81 6.72 14.25 4.79
N LYS A 82 5.97 14.53 5.85
CA LYS A 82 5.29 13.51 6.64
C LYS A 82 3.93 13.22 6.02
N VAL A 83 3.64 11.93 5.82
CA VAL A 83 2.44 11.49 5.13
C VAL A 83 1.73 10.36 5.85
N VAL A 84 0.43 10.26 5.62
CA VAL A 84 -0.40 9.09 5.93
C VAL A 84 -0.88 8.51 4.61
N MET A 85 -0.78 7.19 4.45
CA MET A 85 -1.18 6.52 3.23
C MET A 85 -2.66 6.14 3.28
N PHE A 86 -3.34 6.40 2.18
CA PHE A 86 -4.68 5.90 1.93
C PHE A 86 -4.61 4.44 1.48
N GLY A 87 -5.42 3.58 2.09
CA GLY A 87 -5.35 2.12 1.93
C GLY A 87 -5.91 1.56 0.62
N ALA A 88 -6.23 2.40 -0.37
CA ALA A 88 -6.73 1.95 -1.65
C ALA A 88 -5.97 2.60 -2.81
N LYS A 89 -5.60 1.79 -3.80
CA LYS A 89 -5.06 2.29 -5.05
C LYS A 89 -6.22 2.67 -5.97
N THR A 90 -6.47 3.96 -6.11
CA THR A 90 -7.52 4.52 -6.95
C THR A 90 -7.00 4.83 -8.35
N CYS A 91 -7.90 5.01 -9.33
CA CYS A 91 -7.50 5.23 -10.72
C CYS A 91 -6.90 6.61 -10.99
N GLY A 92 -7.18 7.62 -10.16
CA GLY A 92 -6.70 9.00 -10.33
C GLY A 92 -7.35 9.77 -11.50
N THR A 93 -8.16 9.13 -12.33
CA THR A 93 -8.66 9.71 -13.61
C THR A 93 -10.17 9.86 -13.69
N CYS A 94 -10.96 9.13 -12.88
CA CYS A 94 -12.42 9.27 -12.88
C CYS A 94 -12.84 10.63 -12.28
N GLN A 95 -14.10 10.98 -12.49
CA GLN A 95 -14.64 12.26 -11.99
C GLN A 95 -14.48 12.44 -10.46
N PHE A 96 -14.59 11.36 -9.70
CA PHE A 96 -14.46 11.41 -8.24
C PHE A 96 -13.02 11.63 -7.80
N CYS A 97 -12.06 10.91 -8.38
CA CYS A 97 -10.64 11.13 -8.09
C CYS A 97 -10.21 12.55 -8.45
N LYS A 98 -10.65 13.06 -9.60
CA LYS A 98 -10.38 14.45 -10.01
C LYS A 98 -10.97 15.50 -9.07
N ALA A 99 -12.06 15.14 -8.38
CA ALA A 99 -12.70 16.01 -7.38
C ALA A 99 -12.14 15.81 -5.96
N GLY A 100 -11.11 14.97 -5.76
CA GLY A 100 -10.55 14.65 -4.45
C GLY A 100 -11.44 13.72 -3.61
N GLN A 101 -12.34 13.00 -4.25
CA GLN A 101 -13.28 12.06 -3.63
C GLN A 101 -12.85 10.61 -3.92
N ASP A 102 -11.61 10.25 -3.60
CA ASP A 102 -11.00 8.96 -3.94
C ASP A 102 -11.76 7.76 -3.37
N ASN A 103 -12.44 7.94 -2.24
CA ASN A 103 -13.31 6.94 -1.63
C ASN A 103 -14.51 6.54 -2.52
N LEU A 104 -14.86 7.36 -3.51
CA LEU A 104 -15.92 7.09 -4.50
C LEU A 104 -15.36 6.65 -5.86
N CYS A 105 -14.09 6.33 -5.95
CA CYS A 105 -13.46 5.88 -7.19
C CYS A 105 -14.25 4.74 -7.84
N THR A 106 -14.54 4.88 -9.13
CA THR A 106 -15.29 3.88 -9.90
C THR A 106 -14.43 2.74 -10.45
N ASP A 107 -13.10 2.87 -10.33
CA ASP A 107 -12.12 1.88 -10.79
C ASP A 107 -10.99 1.72 -9.76
N VAL A 108 -11.32 1.15 -8.62
CA VAL A 108 -10.35 0.83 -7.56
C VAL A 108 -9.48 -0.34 -8.02
N GLN A 109 -8.18 -0.09 -8.13
CA GLN A 109 -7.20 -1.07 -8.62
C GLN A 109 -6.74 -2.08 -7.56
N GLY A 110 -7.07 -1.84 -6.32
CA GLY A 110 -6.80 -2.76 -5.22
C GLY A 110 -6.72 -2.07 -3.86
N ILE A 111 -6.90 -2.87 -2.83
CA ILE A 111 -6.67 -2.44 -1.44
C ILE A 111 -5.30 -2.92 -1.02
N MET A 112 -4.50 -2.00 -0.48
CA MET A 112 -3.16 -2.25 0.02
C MET A 112 -3.19 -3.29 1.14
N GLY A 113 -2.25 -4.22 1.12
CA GLY A 113 -2.17 -5.29 2.11
C GLY A 113 -3.22 -6.39 1.96
N PHE A 114 -4.12 -6.28 0.98
CA PHE A 114 -5.18 -7.26 0.76
C PHE A 114 -5.23 -7.78 -0.69
N HIS A 115 -5.29 -6.91 -1.69
CA HIS A 115 -5.24 -7.29 -3.11
C HIS A 115 -3.83 -7.11 -3.70
N ILE A 116 -3.14 -6.10 -3.25
CA ILE A 116 -1.79 -5.69 -3.65
C ILE A 116 -0.94 -5.51 -2.40
N ASP A 117 0.38 -5.45 -2.57
CA ASP A 117 1.31 -5.26 -1.45
C ASP A 117 0.93 -4.04 -0.60
N GLY A 118 0.99 -4.22 0.71
CA GLY A 118 0.73 -3.21 1.72
C GLY A 118 2.01 -2.59 2.26
N PHE A 119 1.94 -2.09 3.48
CA PHE A 119 2.96 -1.22 4.05
C PHE A 119 3.77 -1.85 5.20
N ALA A 120 3.49 -3.10 5.61
CA ALA A 120 4.17 -3.73 6.75
C ALA A 120 5.60 -4.15 6.41
N SER A 121 6.48 -3.17 6.26
CA SER A 121 7.92 -3.33 5.98
C SER A 121 8.75 -2.26 6.68
N GLU A 122 10.05 -2.56 6.87
CA GLU A 122 11.05 -1.64 7.46
C GLU A 122 12.40 -1.72 6.76
#